data_e2d940f44f7820f7ab059a66d1042432
#
_entry.id   e2d940f44f7820f7ab059a66d1042432
#
_cell.length_a   1.000
_cell.length_b   1.000
_cell.length_c   1.000
_cell.angle_alpha   90.00
_cell.angle_beta   90.00
_cell.angle_gamma   90.00
#
_symmetry.space_group_name_H-M   'P 1'
#
loop_
_entity.id
_entity.type
_entity.pdbx_description
1 polymer ?
#
loop_
_entity_poly.entity_id
_entity_poly.type
_entity_poly.pdbx_seq_one_letter_code
_entity_poly.pdbx_strand_id
1 'polypeptide(L)'
;IIDGSGDYDFYFNSGTSLFGYDFETKQYAKLFAWIDCDLIANYMNVVSVGGDGTVRAIFMDYSAEVDNALVNELVEVKKVPYDPTSEKKRLTLASVYPDDVLMNAVIDFNRTHKDVRIDIKDYSEYNTDEDYSLGYTKLATEIAAGNMPDILDMNPDFPYNRYAANGILVDLYP
;
A
#
# COMPACT_ATOMS: atom_id res chain seq x y z
N ILE A 1 -4.25 -18.05 7.23
CA ILE A 1 -2.99 -18.74 7.52
C ILE A 1 -2.62 -19.51 6.27
N ILE A 2 -1.35 -19.48 5.92
CA ILE A 2 -0.76 -20.10 4.74
C ILE A 2 0.36 -21.01 5.25
N ASP A 3 0.44 -22.22 4.71
CA ASP A 3 1.46 -23.20 5.14
C ASP A 3 2.87 -22.65 4.99
N GLY A 4 3.71 -22.97 5.96
CA GLY A 4 5.10 -22.54 5.97
C GLY A 4 5.92 -23.20 4.88
N SER A 5 6.87 -22.43 4.39
CA SER A 5 7.91 -22.90 3.46
C SER A 5 9.12 -21.96 3.53
N GLY A 6 10.31 -22.47 3.34
CA GLY A 6 11.52 -21.66 3.41
C GLY A 6 11.83 -21.16 4.83
N ASP A 7 11.86 -19.84 5.04
CA ASP A 7 12.39 -19.21 6.25
C ASP A 7 11.37 -19.12 7.40
N TYR A 8 10.10 -19.45 7.19
CA TYR A 8 9.03 -19.29 8.18
C TYR A 8 8.15 -20.53 8.30
N ASP A 9 7.65 -20.79 9.50
CA ASP A 9 6.78 -21.94 9.81
C ASP A 9 5.37 -21.77 9.27
N PHE A 10 4.89 -20.53 9.18
CA PHE A 10 3.67 -20.17 8.47
C PHE A 10 3.68 -18.72 8.05
N TYR A 11 2.78 -18.40 7.12
CA TYR A 11 2.56 -17.02 6.66
C TYR A 11 1.12 -16.59 6.93
N PHE A 12 0.91 -15.29 7.06
CA PHE A 12 -0.42 -14.72 7.25
C PHE A 12 -0.51 -13.31 6.70
N ASN A 13 -1.69 -12.92 6.28
CA ASN A 13 -2.00 -11.54 5.96
C ASN A 13 -2.56 -10.85 7.19
N SER A 14 -2.08 -9.64 7.44
CA SER A 14 -2.62 -8.73 8.45
C SER A 14 -2.71 -7.34 7.83
N GLY A 15 -3.93 -6.79 7.77
CA GLY A 15 -4.18 -5.58 7.01
C GLY A 15 -3.76 -5.75 5.55
N THR A 16 -2.92 -4.84 5.07
CA THR A 16 -2.47 -4.77 3.67
C THR A 16 -1.14 -5.49 3.41
N SER A 17 -0.64 -6.28 4.36
CA SER A 17 0.74 -6.81 4.32
C SER A 17 0.80 -8.31 4.53
N LEU A 18 1.82 -8.94 3.94
CA LEU A 18 2.17 -10.34 4.18
C LEU A 18 3.25 -10.43 5.25
N PHE A 19 3.06 -11.33 6.21
CA PHE A 19 3.98 -11.62 7.30
C PHE A 19 4.38 -13.09 7.31
N GLY A 20 5.59 -13.36 7.77
CA GLY A 20 6.06 -14.70 8.15
C GLY A 20 6.21 -14.80 9.65
N TYR A 21 5.92 -15.97 10.22
CA TYR A 21 6.07 -16.28 11.64
C TYR A 21 7.01 -17.48 11.84
N ASP A 22 7.89 -17.36 12.83
CA ASP A 22 8.87 -18.36 13.22
C ASP A 22 8.53 -18.87 14.62
N PHE A 23 8.31 -20.19 14.77
CA PHE A 23 7.95 -20.83 16.04
C PHE A 23 9.11 -20.89 17.03
N GLU A 24 10.34 -20.98 16.55
CA GLU A 24 11.52 -21.08 17.41
C GLU A 24 11.77 -19.77 18.14
N THR A 25 11.81 -18.67 17.39
CA THR A 25 12.03 -17.32 17.92
C THR A 25 10.77 -16.69 18.49
N LYS A 26 9.58 -17.21 18.15
CA LYS A 26 8.26 -16.62 18.44
C LYS A 26 8.11 -15.19 17.92
N GLN A 27 8.75 -14.91 16.80
CA GLN A 27 8.74 -13.60 16.15
C GLN A 27 8.00 -13.67 14.82
N TYR A 28 7.45 -12.55 14.43
CA TYR A 28 6.96 -12.35 13.07
C TYR A 28 7.69 -11.21 12.40
N ALA A 29 7.79 -11.28 11.07
CA ALA A 29 8.39 -10.24 10.25
C ALA A 29 7.45 -9.88 9.10
N LYS A 30 7.31 -8.58 8.83
CA LYS A 30 6.65 -8.09 7.62
C LYS A 30 7.56 -8.40 6.43
N LEU A 31 7.00 -9.09 5.43
CA LEU A 31 7.73 -9.40 4.20
C LEU A 31 7.60 -8.24 3.20
N PHE A 32 6.37 -7.81 2.92
CA PHE A 32 6.06 -6.66 2.09
C PHE A 32 4.59 -6.23 2.28
N ALA A 33 4.25 -5.03 1.82
CA ALA A 33 2.87 -4.63 1.63
C ALA A 33 2.44 -4.92 0.18
N TRP A 34 1.21 -5.41 -0.01
CA TRP A 34 0.68 -5.73 -1.33
C TRP A 34 0.66 -4.51 -2.25
N ILE A 35 0.35 -3.33 -1.69
CA ILE A 35 0.34 -2.07 -2.46
C ILE A 35 1.73 -1.69 -3.01
N ASP A 36 2.82 -2.09 -2.34
CA ASP A 36 4.19 -1.87 -2.85
C ASP A 36 4.48 -2.68 -4.12
N CYS A 37 3.67 -3.74 -4.34
CA CYS A 37 3.72 -4.59 -5.52
C CYS A 37 2.61 -4.23 -6.55
N ASP A 38 1.94 -3.09 -6.40
CA ASP A 38 0.80 -2.66 -7.21
C ASP A 38 -0.39 -3.64 -7.16
N LEU A 39 -0.70 -4.13 -5.95
CA LEU A 39 -1.77 -5.08 -5.67
C LEU A 39 -2.62 -4.61 -4.47
N ILE A 40 -3.93 -4.83 -4.53
CA ILE A 40 -4.86 -4.52 -3.43
C ILE A 40 -5.18 -5.81 -2.68
N ALA A 41 -4.80 -5.87 -1.40
CA ALA A 41 -4.96 -7.06 -0.57
C ALA A 41 -6.41 -7.56 -0.49
N ASN A 42 -7.40 -6.66 -0.52
CA ASN A 42 -8.82 -6.99 -0.46
C ASN A 42 -9.31 -7.82 -1.65
N TYR A 43 -8.61 -7.78 -2.77
CA TYR A 43 -8.97 -8.51 -4.00
C TYR A 43 -8.31 -9.88 -4.08
N MET A 44 -7.50 -10.23 -3.08
CA MET A 44 -6.78 -11.49 -3.05
C MET A 44 -7.67 -12.64 -2.55
N ASN A 45 -7.79 -13.69 -3.36
CA ASN A 45 -8.56 -14.89 -3.00
C ASN A 45 -7.68 -16.01 -2.44
N VAL A 46 -6.53 -16.24 -3.05
CA VAL A 46 -5.63 -17.34 -2.71
C VAL A 46 -4.21 -16.83 -2.69
N VAL A 47 -3.44 -17.26 -1.71
CA VAL A 47 -2.01 -17.01 -1.66
C VAL A 47 -1.28 -18.27 -1.23
N SER A 48 -0.11 -18.49 -1.82
CA SER A 48 0.84 -19.54 -1.44
C SER A 48 2.26 -19.01 -1.47
N VAL A 49 3.13 -19.57 -0.64
CA VAL A 49 4.55 -19.22 -0.61
C VAL A 49 5.36 -20.46 -0.95
N GLY A 50 6.20 -20.37 -1.96
CA GLY A 50 7.10 -21.46 -2.36
C GLY A 50 8.35 -21.51 -1.47
N GLY A 51 9.03 -22.68 -1.43
CA GLY A 51 10.27 -22.85 -0.67
C GLY A 51 11.42 -21.95 -1.13
N ASP A 52 11.30 -21.34 -2.30
CA ASP A 52 12.23 -20.33 -2.85
C ASP A 52 11.85 -18.89 -2.45
N GLY A 53 10.84 -18.72 -1.60
CA GLY A 53 10.32 -17.42 -1.18
C GLY A 53 9.43 -16.73 -2.21
N THR A 54 9.14 -17.38 -3.36
CA THR A 54 8.20 -16.83 -4.34
C THR A 54 6.78 -16.89 -3.80
N VAL A 55 6.10 -15.74 -3.78
CA VAL A 55 4.70 -15.64 -3.40
C VAL A 55 3.84 -15.69 -4.66
N ARG A 56 2.86 -16.60 -4.69
CA ARG A 56 1.87 -16.70 -5.77
C ARG A 56 0.50 -16.42 -5.21
N ALA A 57 -0.23 -15.55 -5.86
CA ALA A 57 -1.56 -15.16 -5.41
C ALA A 57 -2.53 -15.04 -6.60
N ILE A 58 -3.81 -15.26 -6.32
CA ILE A 58 -4.90 -15.02 -7.26
C ILE A 58 -5.65 -13.78 -6.78
N PHE A 59 -5.69 -12.77 -7.63
CA PHE A 59 -6.44 -11.54 -7.40
C PHE A 59 -7.67 -11.50 -8.28
N MET A 60 -8.76 -10.95 -7.75
CA MET A 60 -9.96 -10.68 -8.51
C MET A 60 -9.86 -9.26 -9.08
N ASP A 61 -9.84 -9.17 -10.41
CA ASP A 61 -9.83 -7.87 -11.09
C ASP A 61 -11.28 -7.39 -11.28
N TYR A 62 -11.68 -6.43 -10.45
CA TYR A 62 -13.01 -5.80 -10.53
C TYR A 62 -13.11 -4.75 -11.63
N SER A 63 -12.00 -4.33 -12.23
CA SER A 63 -11.97 -3.35 -13.32
C SER A 63 -12.16 -3.98 -14.70
N ALA A 64 -11.91 -5.27 -14.82
CA ALA A 64 -12.02 -6.01 -16.07
C ALA A 64 -13.23 -6.94 -16.04
N GLU A 65 -14.25 -6.61 -16.82
CA GLU A 65 -15.38 -7.50 -17.10
C GLU A 65 -15.24 -8.06 -18.52
N VAL A 66 -15.12 -9.39 -18.62
CA VAL A 66 -15.21 -10.10 -19.88
C VAL A 66 -16.50 -10.92 -19.86
N ASP A 67 -17.44 -10.61 -20.72
CA ASP A 67 -18.74 -11.30 -20.84
C ASP A 67 -19.54 -11.35 -19.50
N ASN A 68 -19.51 -10.27 -18.70
CA ASN A 68 -20.09 -10.19 -17.36
C ASN A 68 -19.47 -11.18 -16.34
N ALA A 69 -18.27 -11.65 -16.57
CA ALA A 69 -17.51 -12.47 -15.63
C ALA A 69 -16.35 -11.68 -15.04
N LEU A 70 -16.14 -11.83 -13.73
CA LEU A 70 -14.97 -11.29 -13.06
C LEU A 70 -13.69 -11.98 -13.58
N VAL A 71 -12.68 -11.21 -13.85
CA VAL A 71 -11.36 -11.71 -14.28
C VAL A 71 -10.52 -12.00 -13.06
N ASN A 72 -9.87 -13.18 -13.05
CA ASN A 72 -8.88 -13.50 -12.03
C ASN A 72 -7.49 -13.39 -12.64
N GLU A 73 -6.61 -12.66 -11.96
CA GLU A 73 -5.20 -12.51 -12.33
C GLU A 73 -4.34 -13.42 -11.45
N LEU A 74 -3.50 -14.26 -12.05
CA LEU A 74 -2.45 -14.99 -11.34
C LEU A 74 -1.19 -14.15 -11.27
N VAL A 75 -0.75 -13.84 -10.07
CA VAL A 75 0.40 -12.96 -9.80
C VAL A 75 1.52 -13.73 -9.12
N GLU A 76 2.76 -13.48 -9.53
CA GLU A 76 3.96 -13.90 -8.83
C GLU A 76 4.71 -12.68 -8.29
N VAL A 77 4.97 -12.67 -6.98
CA VAL A 77 5.84 -11.69 -6.32
C VAL A 77 7.14 -12.37 -5.91
N LYS A 78 8.26 -11.83 -6.38
CA LYS A 78 9.60 -12.36 -6.13
C LYS A 78 10.52 -11.29 -5.59
N LYS A 79 11.33 -11.66 -4.61
CA LYS A 79 12.44 -10.82 -4.16
C LYS A 79 13.53 -10.84 -5.26
N VAL A 80 13.82 -9.66 -5.81
CA VAL A 80 14.87 -9.48 -6.81
C VAL A 80 16.02 -8.64 -6.22
N PRO A 81 17.26 -8.80 -6.71
CA PRO A 81 18.35 -7.91 -6.35
C PRO A 81 18.00 -6.45 -6.67
N TYR A 82 18.42 -5.54 -5.80
CA TYR A 82 18.26 -4.11 -6.06
C TYR A 82 19.05 -3.69 -7.30
N ASP A 83 18.36 -3.04 -8.23
CA ASP A 83 18.97 -2.47 -9.45
C ASP A 83 18.79 -0.93 -9.42
N PRO A 84 19.86 -0.17 -9.15
CA PRO A 84 19.78 1.28 -9.09
C PRO A 84 19.41 1.94 -10.43
N THR A 85 19.56 1.23 -11.55
CA THR A 85 19.20 1.76 -12.89
C THR A 85 17.71 1.70 -13.15
N SER A 86 16.96 0.92 -12.37
CA SER A 86 15.52 0.81 -12.44
C SER A 86 14.79 1.72 -11.44
N GLU A 87 15.54 2.57 -10.70
CA GLU A 87 14.99 3.44 -9.67
C GLU A 87 14.13 4.55 -10.28
N LYS A 88 12.86 4.54 -9.93
CA LYS A 88 11.91 5.60 -10.30
C LYS A 88 11.96 6.72 -9.27
N LYS A 89 11.71 7.97 -9.71
CA LYS A 89 11.41 9.06 -8.78
C LYS A 89 10.18 8.68 -7.95
N ARG A 90 10.30 8.69 -6.64
CA ARG A 90 9.19 8.34 -5.73
C ARG A 90 8.50 9.59 -5.24
N LEU A 91 7.17 9.59 -5.31
CA LEU A 91 6.28 10.60 -4.73
C LEU A 91 5.49 9.93 -3.61
N THR A 92 5.40 10.57 -2.47
CA THR A 92 4.62 10.09 -1.32
C THR A 92 3.22 10.68 -1.38
N LEU A 93 2.21 9.81 -1.42
CA LEU A 93 0.81 10.15 -1.23
C LEU A 93 0.39 9.76 0.19
N ALA A 94 0.02 10.76 1.01
CA ALA A 94 -0.49 10.50 2.35
C ALA A 94 -2.01 10.45 2.33
N SER A 95 -2.56 9.36 2.88
CA SER A 95 -4.00 9.17 3.09
C SER A 95 -4.26 8.62 4.49
N VAL A 96 -5.42 8.95 5.05
CA VAL A 96 -5.98 8.25 6.20
C VAL A 96 -7.20 7.51 5.69
N TYR A 97 -7.12 6.18 5.61
CA TYR A 97 -8.09 5.29 4.97
C TYR A 97 -8.15 5.44 3.44
N PRO A 98 -7.06 5.09 2.72
CA PRO A 98 -7.11 5.06 1.26
C PRO A 98 -8.18 4.07 0.79
N ASP A 99 -9.11 4.55 -0.02
CA ASP A 99 -10.14 3.71 -0.60
C ASP A 99 -9.66 2.97 -1.85
N ASP A 100 -10.46 2.01 -2.33
CA ASP A 100 -10.10 1.21 -3.49
C ASP A 100 -10.00 2.05 -4.76
N VAL A 101 -10.75 3.15 -4.88
CA VAL A 101 -10.69 4.05 -6.04
C VAL A 101 -9.35 4.74 -6.11
N LEU A 102 -8.88 5.29 -4.99
CA LEU A 102 -7.57 5.92 -4.88
C LEU A 102 -6.46 4.89 -5.13
N MET A 103 -6.55 3.72 -4.50
CA MET A 103 -5.53 2.67 -4.66
C MET A 103 -5.43 2.20 -6.12
N ASN A 104 -6.55 1.96 -6.79
CA ASN A 104 -6.57 1.58 -8.21
C ASN A 104 -5.97 2.68 -9.09
N ALA A 105 -6.31 3.96 -8.85
CA ALA A 105 -5.75 5.07 -9.62
C ALA A 105 -4.22 5.17 -9.47
N VAL A 106 -3.69 4.94 -8.26
CA VAL A 106 -2.23 4.91 -8.01
C VAL A 106 -1.58 3.70 -8.69
N ILE A 107 -2.20 2.53 -8.63
CA ILE A 107 -1.70 1.31 -9.31
C ILE A 107 -1.63 1.53 -10.82
N ASP A 108 -2.69 2.06 -11.43
CA ASP A 108 -2.72 2.35 -12.86
C ASP A 108 -1.67 3.38 -13.26
N PHE A 109 -1.48 4.42 -12.43
CA PHE A 109 -0.40 5.37 -12.62
C PHE A 109 0.97 4.68 -12.59
N ASN A 110 1.24 3.88 -11.56
CA ASN A 110 2.53 3.22 -11.36
C ASN A 110 2.87 2.21 -12.47
N ARG A 111 1.87 1.53 -13.01
CA ARG A 111 2.01 0.57 -14.11
C ARG A 111 2.28 1.25 -15.45
N THR A 112 1.72 2.43 -15.66
CA THR A 112 1.82 3.16 -16.94
C THR A 112 3.00 4.13 -17.00
N HIS A 113 3.50 4.63 -15.87
CA HIS A 113 4.60 5.60 -15.80
C HIS A 113 5.92 4.91 -15.45
N LYS A 114 6.94 5.15 -16.31
CA LYS A 114 8.25 4.47 -16.18
C LYS A 114 9.22 5.17 -15.24
N ASP A 115 9.12 6.50 -15.15
CA ASP A 115 10.13 7.33 -14.47
C ASP A 115 9.70 7.80 -13.08
N VAL A 116 8.42 7.66 -12.76
CA VAL A 116 7.82 8.11 -11.50
C VAL A 116 6.98 7.00 -10.90
N ARG A 117 6.99 6.89 -9.58
CA ARG A 117 6.13 6.01 -8.80
C ARG A 117 5.49 6.80 -7.67
N ILE A 118 4.23 6.54 -7.38
CA ILE A 118 3.53 7.04 -6.21
C ILE A 118 3.47 5.92 -5.17
N ASP A 119 3.96 6.22 -3.96
CA ASP A 119 3.87 5.34 -2.80
C ASP A 119 2.80 5.86 -1.86
N ILE A 120 1.81 5.02 -1.55
CA ILE A 120 0.77 5.36 -0.58
C ILE A 120 1.30 5.13 0.83
N LYS A 121 1.27 6.18 1.65
CA LYS A 121 1.49 6.10 3.09
C LYS A 121 0.14 6.17 3.79
N ASP A 122 -0.32 5.01 4.26
CA ASP A 122 -1.58 4.87 4.97
C ASP A 122 -1.40 5.22 6.45
N TYR A 123 -1.96 6.33 6.86
CA TYR A 123 -1.92 6.78 8.25
C TYR A 123 -2.98 6.12 9.15
N SER A 124 -3.93 5.36 8.58
CA SER A 124 -4.87 4.59 9.40
C SER A 124 -4.16 3.51 10.23
N GLU A 125 -2.95 3.09 9.85
CA GLU A 125 -2.10 2.17 10.62
C GLU A 125 -1.78 2.70 12.03
N TYR A 126 -1.89 4.00 12.28
CA TYR A 126 -1.69 4.62 13.60
C TYR A 126 -2.93 4.62 14.47
N ASN A 127 -4.10 4.27 13.91
CA ASN A 127 -5.35 4.21 14.66
C ASN A 127 -5.36 2.98 15.59
N THR A 128 -6.16 3.09 16.64
CA THR A 128 -6.43 1.99 17.57
C THR A 128 -7.93 1.73 17.63
N ASP A 129 -8.33 0.62 18.22
CA ASP A 129 -9.75 0.30 18.44
C ASP A 129 -10.46 1.33 19.35
N GLU A 130 -9.68 2.10 20.12
CA GLU A 130 -10.19 3.13 21.05
C GLU A 130 -10.19 4.52 20.41
N ASP A 131 -9.33 4.79 19.41
CA ASP A 131 -9.21 6.10 18.77
C ASP A 131 -8.85 5.99 17.28
N TYR A 132 -9.85 6.24 16.44
CA TYR A 132 -9.73 6.27 14.97
C TYR A 132 -9.21 7.59 14.41
N SER A 133 -8.88 8.58 15.27
CA SER A 133 -8.37 9.89 14.86
C SER A 133 -6.85 10.01 14.93
N LEU A 134 -6.15 9.02 15.46
CA LEU A 134 -4.70 9.07 15.66
C LEU A 134 -3.93 9.20 14.34
N GLY A 135 -4.42 8.59 13.27
CA GLY A 135 -3.84 8.74 11.94
C GLY A 135 -3.83 10.20 11.45
N TYR A 136 -4.96 10.90 11.61
CA TYR A 136 -5.05 12.33 11.29
C TYR A 136 -4.12 13.18 12.15
N THR A 137 -4.07 12.90 13.45
CA THR A 137 -3.18 13.59 14.40
C THR A 137 -1.71 13.39 14.03
N LYS A 138 -1.34 12.17 13.66
CA LYS A 138 0.01 11.82 13.24
C LYS A 138 0.40 12.56 11.97
N LEU A 139 -0.46 12.53 10.94
CA LEU A 139 -0.24 13.23 9.68
C LEU A 139 -0.11 14.75 9.90
N ALA A 140 -1.03 15.35 10.67
CA ALA A 140 -0.97 16.78 10.99
C ALA A 140 0.32 17.16 11.73
N THR A 141 0.79 16.30 12.61
CA THR A 141 2.06 16.50 13.34
C THR A 141 3.27 16.45 12.42
N GLU A 142 3.30 15.50 11.49
CA GLU A 142 4.38 15.39 10.50
C GLU A 142 4.41 16.61 9.56
N ILE A 143 3.25 17.07 9.09
CA ILE A 143 3.11 18.29 8.29
C ILE A 143 3.62 19.51 9.07
N ALA A 144 3.23 19.64 10.33
CA ALA A 144 3.69 20.75 11.18
C ALA A 144 5.20 20.72 11.45
N ALA A 145 5.81 19.53 11.45
CA ALA A 145 7.26 19.34 11.58
C ALA A 145 8.04 19.57 10.27
N GLY A 146 7.35 19.87 9.15
CA GLY A 146 7.96 20.09 7.85
C GLY A 146 8.15 18.82 7.01
N ASN A 147 7.64 17.68 7.48
CA ASN A 147 7.67 16.42 6.74
C ASN A 147 6.42 16.33 5.86
N MET A 148 6.42 17.11 4.79
CA MET A 148 5.29 17.15 3.85
C MET A 148 5.34 15.97 2.89
N PRO A 149 4.19 15.27 2.68
CA PRO A 149 4.05 14.40 1.54
C PRO A 149 3.97 15.22 0.24
N ASP A 150 4.27 14.59 -0.90
CA ASP A 150 4.13 15.24 -2.21
C ASP A 150 2.66 15.43 -2.60
N ILE A 151 1.81 14.49 -2.18
CA ILE A 151 0.37 14.47 -2.46
C ILE A 151 -0.39 14.20 -1.15
N LEU A 152 -1.45 14.97 -0.93
CA LEU A 152 -2.39 14.77 0.18
C LEU A 152 -3.74 14.30 -0.36
N ASP A 153 -4.19 13.16 0.13
CA ASP A 153 -5.58 12.74 0.00
C ASP A 153 -6.40 13.47 1.07
N MET A 154 -7.25 14.39 0.63
CA MET A 154 -8.01 15.27 1.52
C MET A 154 -9.48 14.88 1.55
N ASN A 155 -9.92 14.34 2.66
CA ASN A 155 -11.34 14.14 2.93
C ASN A 155 -11.98 15.40 3.56
N PRO A 156 -13.31 15.45 3.73
CA PRO A 156 -14.02 16.62 4.29
C PRO A 156 -13.56 17.06 5.67
N ASP A 157 -12.95 16.15 6.46
CA ASP A 157 -12.50 16.43 7.83
C ASP A 157 -11.12 17.10 7.87
N PHE A 158 -10.45 17.18 6.73
CA PHE A 158 -9.15 17.81 6.64
C PHE A 158 -9.24 19.35 6.72
N PRO A 159 -8.32 20.01 7.41
CA PRO A 159 -8.30 21.48 7.55
C PRO A 159 -7.72 22.16 6.29
N TYR A 160 -8.25 21.83 5.09
CA TYR A 160 -7.71 22.29 3.80
C TYR A 160 -7.64 23.81 3.69
N ASN A 161 -8.63 24.55 4.23
CA ASN A 161 -8.61 26.02 4.22
C ASN A 161 -7.40 26.57 4.99
N ARG A 162 -7.04 25.94 6.12
CA ARG A 162 -5.87 26.33 6.91
C ARG A 162 -4.57 26.02 6.16
N TYR A 163 -4.51 24.88 5.48
CA TYR A 163 -3.33 24.51 4.70
C TYR A 163 -3.14 25.41 3.49
N ALA A 164 -4.21 25.74 2.77
CA ALA A 164 -4.19 26.69 1.66
C ALA A 164 -3.76 28.09 2.12
N ALA A 165 -4.34 28.62 3.22
CA ALA A 165 -4.00 29.92 3.79
C ALA A 165 -2.53 30.03 4.24
N ASN A 166 -1.93 28.92 4.65
CA ASN A 166 -0.52 28.86 5.07
C ASN A 166 0.45 28.54 3.91
N GLY A 167 -0.04 28.49 2.67
CA GLY A 167 0.79 28.22 1.48
C GLY A 167 1.35 26.79 1.44
N ILE A 168 0.74 25.85 2.15
CA ILE A 168 1.13 24.44 2.18
C ILE A 168 0.71 23.73 0.88
N LEU A 169 -0.44 24.12 0.32
CA LEU A 169 -0.99 23.56 -0.91
C LEU A 169 -0.57 24.38 -2.12
N VAL A 170 -0.28 23.69 -3.21
CA VAL A 170 0.01 24.32 -4.50
C VAL A 170 -1.31 24.62 -5.21
N ASP A 171 -1.43 25.82 -5.78
CA ASP A 171 -2.54 26.15 -6.67
C ASP A 171 -2.38 25.35 -7.99
N LEU A 172 -3.35 24.51 -8.28
CA LEU A 172 -3.37 23.69 -9.50
C LEU A 172 -4.10 24.38 -10.67
N TYR A 173 -4.72 25.54 -10.42
CA TYR A 173 -5.36 26.33 -11.45
C TYR A 173 -4.42 27.48 -11.86
N PRO A 174 -4.02 27.53 -13.16
CA PRO A 174 -3.18 28.62 -13.68
C PRO A 174 -3.92 29.94 -13.76
#